data_fd43de224b186a525ca5585571bb1b46
#
_entry.id   fd43de224b186a525ca5585571bb1b46
#
_cell.length_a   1.000
_cell.length_b   1.000
_cell.length_c   1.000
_cell.angle_alpha   90.00
_cell.angle_beta   90.00
_cell.angle_gamma   90.00
#
_symmetry.space_group_name_H-M   'P 1'
#
loop_
_entity.id
_entity.type
_entity.pdbx_description
1 polymer ?
#
loop_
_entity_poly.entity_id
_entity_poly.type
_entity_poly.pdbx_seq_one_letter_code
_entity_poly.pdbx_strand_id
1 'polypeptide(L)'
;MIKLSIVVFAAMMAIPAFAQKDVVATVNGRNITKKQFEEYHLQNLKFVGQRKITKEVSLQDLINRELGIQRAKKTGLDKDPEVIAKQEDILFHAQISKDLENEFKKIVVSDADVKKYYDSNKEYRTAHILYRLRAEPTPVEVKAAYSQSVAIYSQLEKNPEDFAKMANKYSQTSAAPVGGDLGFQPPTRLAPEYYDAVKGHKAGFITKPVRSQMGYHIIKVLGVKEFDQIDKNLYKKIIYDNKRDELIENYFKNLAKGASLKTNL
;
A
#
# COMPACT_ATOMS: atom_id res chain seq x y z
N MET A 1 -31.64 -13.26 -68.28
CA MET A 1 -31.66 -13.01 -66.85
C MET A 1 -31.17 -14.28 -66.10
N ILE A 2 -29.92 -14.33 -65.74
CA ILE A 2 -29.30 -15.47 -65.08
C ILE A 2 -29.33 -15.17 -63.57
N LYS A 3 -30.10 -15.97 -62.82
CA LYS A 3 -30.13 -15.91 -61.34
C LYS A 3 -28.92 -16.66 -60.77
N LEU A 4 -28.00 -15.91 -60.24
CA LEU A 4 -26.84 -16.45 -59.48
C LEU A 4 -27.27 -16.76 -58.05
N SER A 5 -27.46 -18.05 -57.75
CA SER A 5 -27.73 -18.51 -56.36
C SER A 5 -26.40 -18.64 -55.62
N ILE A 6 -26.17 -17.76 -54.62
CA ILE A 6 -25.04 -17.85 -53.72
C ILE A 6 -25.39 -18.90 -52.67
N VAL A 7 -24.73 -20.05 -52.73
CA VAL A 7 -24.77 -21.07 -51.68
C VAL A 7 -23.70 -20.69 -50.63
N VAL A 8 -24.14 -20.22 -49.46
CA VAL A 8 -23.27 -20.00 -48.31
C VAL A 8 -23.02 -21.36 -47.66
N PHE A 9 -21.84 -21.90 -47.89
CA PHE A 9 -21.34 -23.06 -47.13
C PHE A 9 -20.96 -22.61 -45.71
N ALA A 10 -21.81 -22.87 -44.72
CA ALA A 10 -21.44 -22.77 -43.31
C ALA A 10 -20.54 -23.97 -43.00
N ALA A 11 -19.24 -23.76 -42.94
CA ALA A 11 -18.30 -24.76 -42.44
C ALA A 11 -18.54 -24.94 -40.93
N MET A 12 -19.31 -25.96 -40.56
CA MET A 12 -19.35 -26.47 -39.22
C MET A 12 -17.97 -27.11 -38.93
N MET A 13 -17.09 -26.39 -38.23
CA MET A 13 -15.91 -26.99 -37.64
C MET A 13 -16.36 -27.97 -36.54
N ALA A 14 -16.27 -29.26 -36.83
CA ALA A 14 -16.48 -30.32 -35.86
C ALA A 14 -15.39 -30.20 -34.75
N ILE A 15 -15.78 -29.77 -33.58
CA ILE A 15 -14.90 -29.77 -32.38
C ILE A 15 -14.71 -31.25 -31.99
N PRO A 16 -13.45 -31.74 -31.83
CA PRO A 16 -13.21 -33.14 -31.49
C PRO A 16 -13.88 -33.48 -30.14
N ALA A 17 -14.57 -34.60 -30.08
CA ALA A 17 -15.38 -35.07 -28.96
C ALA A 17 -14.60 -35.22 -27.62
N PHE A 18 -13.27 -35.26 -27.66
CA PHE A 18 -12.42 -35.29 -26.47
C PHE A 18 -12.40 -33.97 -25.69
N ALA A 19 -12.68 -32.81 -26.32
CA ALA A 19 -12.70 -31.51 -25.66
C ALA A 19 -13.97 -31.24 -24.85
N GLN A 20 -15.02 -32.03 -25.00
CA GLN A 20 -16.34 -31.79 -24.42
C GLN A 20 -16.48 -32.33 -22.97
N LYS A 21 -15.64 -33.31 -22.56
CA LYS A 21 -15.70 -33.88 -21.20
C LYS A 21 -15.24 -32.95 -20.07
N ASP A 22 -14.44 -31.93 -20.39
CA ASP A 22 -13.86 -31.01 -19.40
C ASP A 22 -14.50 -29.60 -19.41
N VAL A 23 -15.61 -29.43 -20.13
CA VAL A 23 -16.35 -28.16 -20.21
C VAL A 23 -17.57 -28.21 -19.31
N VAL A 24 -17.70 -27.25 -18.38
CA VAL A 24 -18.85 -27.12 -17.48
C VAL A 24 -19.87 -26.10 -17.97
N ALA A 25 -19.47 -25.15 -18.78
CA ALA A 25 -20.34 -24.18 -19.45
C ALA A 25 -19.68 -23.59 -20.70
N THR A 26 -20.49 -23.07 -21.62
CA THR A 26 -20.02 -22.30 -22.80
C THR A 26 -20.79 -20.98 -22.85
N VAL A 27 -20.05 -19.88 -22.96
CA VAL A 27 -20.61 -18.51 -23.01
C VAL A 27 -20.19 -17.85 -24.32
N ASN A 28 -21.11 -17.69 -25.24
CA ASN A 28 -20.86 -17.11 -26.58
C ASN A 28 -19.64 -17.76 -27.29
N GLY A 29 -19.54 -19.08 -27.25
CA GLY A 29 -18.45 -19.85 -27.86
C GLY A 29 -17.18 -20.00 -27.01
N ARG A 30 -17.06 -19.32 -25.87
CA ARG A 30 -15.95 -19.50 -24.93
C ARG A 30 -16.29 -20.54 -23.86
N ASN A 31 -15.45 -21.53 -23.73
CA ASN A 31 -15.65 -22.61 -22.78
C ASN A 31 -15.10 -22.24 -21.39
N ILE A 32 -15.88 -22.57 -20.37
CA ILE A 32 -15.46 -22.62 -18.97
C ILE A 32 -15.12 -24.07 -18.66
N THR A 33 -13.85 -24.35 -18.35
CA THR A 33 -13.39 -25.71 -18.08
C THR A 33 -13.71 -26.15 -16.67
N LYS A 34 -13.79 -27.48 -16.46
CA LYS A 34 -13.98 -28.07 -15.12
C LYS A 34 -12.87 -27.62 -14.16
N LYS A 35 -11.61 -27.57 -14.62
CA LYS A 35 -10.49 -27.09 -13.84
C LYS A 35 -10.69 -25.64 -13.37
N GLN A 36 -11.02 -24.71 -14.28
CA GLN A 36 -11.29 -23.32 -13.93
C GLN A 36 -12.44 -23.19 -12.91
N PHE A 37 -13.48 -23.97 -13.09
CA PHE A 37 -14.62 -23.99 -12.17
C PHE A 37 -14.23 -24.49 -10.78
N GLU A 38 -13.51 -25.61 -10.69
CA GLU A 38 -13.10 -26.20 -9.41
C GLU A 38 -12.15 -25.26 -8.66
N GLU A 39 -11.15 -24.68 -9.34
CA GLU A 39 -10.22 -23.68 -8.75
C GLU A 39 -10.99 -22.47 -8.22
N TYR A 40 -11.91 -21.92 -9.02
CA TYR A 40 -12.73 -20.78 -8.62
C TYR A 40 -13.64 -21.09 -7.43
N HIS A 41 -14.31 -22.25 -7.46
CA HIS A 41 -15.18 -22.69 -6.37
C HIS A 41 -14.41 -22.88 -5.07
N LEU A 42 -13.24 -23.53 -5.11
CA LEU A 42 -12.38 -23.73 -3.94
C LEU A 42 -11.86 -22.40 -3.38
N GLN A 43 -11.55 -21.43 -4.23
CA GLN A 43 -11.18 -20.10 -3.77
C GLN A 43 -12.35 -19.40 -3.06
N ASN A 44 -13.55 -19.45 -3.63
CA ASN A 44 -14.72 -18.82 -3.03
C ASN A 44 -15.10 -19.44 -1.66
N LEU A 45 -14.88 -20.73 -1.46
CA LEU A 45 -15.13 -21.40 -0.17
C LEU A 45 -14.20 -20.90 0.97
N LYS A 46 -13.08 -20.24 0.65
CA LYS A 46 -12.18 -19.65 1.65
C LYS A 46 -12.68 -18.31 2.21
N PHE A 47 -13.65 -17.69 1.54
CA PHE A 47 -14.20 -16.41 2.00
C PHE A 47 -15.43 -16.66 2.86
N VAL A 48 -15.37 -16.20 4.11
CA VAL A 48 -16.52 -16.19 5.02
C VAL A 48 -17.37 -14.96 4.68
N GLY A 49 -18.60 -15.17 4.22
CA GLY A 49 -19.53 -14.11 3.86
C GLY A 49 -20.97 -14.49 4.20
N GLN A 50 -21.90 -13.56 4.02
CA GLN A 50 -23.35 -13.80 4.27
C GLN A 50 -23.99 -14.70 3.21
N ARG A 51 -23.37 -14.85 2.03
CA ARG A 51 -23.90 -15.65 0.92
C ARG A 51 -23.39 -17.09 1.01
N LYS A 52 -24.31 -18.07 1.00
CA LYS A 52 -23.95 -19.49 0.91
C LYS A 52 -23.31 -19.77 -0.46
N ILE A 53 -22.08 -20.28 -0.46
CA ILE A 53 -21.36 -20.65 -1.68
C ILE A 53 -21.69 -22.10 -2.03
N THR A 54 -22.44 -22.30 -3.11
CA THR A 54 -22.70 -23.62 -3.71
C THR A 54 -21.99 -23.72 -5.06
N LYS A 55 -21.96 -24.91 -5.66
CA LYS A 55 -21.40 -25.12 -6.99
C LYS A 55 -22.15 -24.33 -8.07
N GLU A 56 -23.48 -24.28 -7.97
CA GLU A 56 -24.34 -23.53 -8.87
C GLU A 56 -24.07 -22.04 -8.80
N VAL A 57 -23.93 -21.51 -7.59
CA VAL A 57 -23.56 -20.10 -7.36
C VAL A 57 -22.20 -19.79 -7.97
N SER A 58 -21.19 -20.61 -7.75
CA SER A 58 -19.85 -20.41 -8.32
C SER A 58 -19.83 -20.50 -9.84
N LEU A 59 -20.63 -21.40 -10.43
CA LEU A 59 -20.75 -21.51 -11.87
C LEU A 59 -21.43 -20.28 -12.48
N GLN A 60 -22.51 -19.81 -11.84
CA GLN A 60 -23.21 -18.60 -12.30
C GLN A 60 -22.29 -17.36 -12.22
N ASP A 61 -21.50 -17.26 -11.16
CA ASP A 61 -20.52 -16.15 -11.00
C ASP A 61 -19.46 -16.19 -12.12
N LEU A 62 -18.96 -17.38 -12.50
CA LEU A 62 -18.04 -17.52 -13.63
C LEU A 62 -18.69 -17.14 -14.98
N ILE A 63 -19.95 -17.56 -15.21
CA ILE A 63 -20.71 -17.17 -16.41
C ILE A 63 -20.86 -15.64 -16.45
N ASN A 64 -21.28 -15.03 -15.35
CA ASN A 64 -21.46 -13.58 -15.26
C ASN A 64 -20.13 -12.83 -15.49
N ARG A 65 -19.02 -13.35 -14.93
CA ARG A 65 -17.67 -12.80 -15.15
C ARG A 65 -17.29 -12.86 -16.61
N GLU A 66 -17.53 -13.97 -17.29
CA GLU A 66 -17.23 -14.11 -18.71
C GLU A 66 -18.06 -13.15 -19.57
N LEU A 67 -19.36 -13.02 -19.31
CA LEU A 67 -20.22 -12.05 -19.97
C LEU A 67 -19.73 -10.61 -19.77
N GLY A 68 -19.32 -10.26 -18.55
CA GLY A 68 -18.73 -8.96 -18.23
C GLY A 68 -17.44 -8.68 -19.01
N ILE A 69 -16.53 -9.66 -19.08
CA ILE A 69 -15.27 -9.55 -19.84
C ILE A 69 -15.55 -9.36 -21.34
N GLN A 70 -16.46 -10.14 -21.90
CA GLN A 70 -16.85 -9.99 -23.31
C GLN A 70 -17.47 -8.63 -23.60
N ARG A 71 -18.30 -8.12 -22.67
CA ARG A 71 -18.86 -6.76 -22.79
C ARG A 71 -17.77 -5.70 -22.73
N ALA A 72 -16.82 -5.81 -21.80
CA ALA A 72 -15.68 -4.89 -21.69
C ALA A 72 -14.86 -4.82 -22.98
N LYS A 73 -14.55 -5.98 -23.57
CA LYS A 73 -13.84 -6.05 -24.86
C LYS A 73 -14.66 -5.44 -26.01
N LYS A 74 -15.98 -5.72 -26.05
CA LYS A 74 -16.88 -5.15 -27.08
C LYS A 74 -16.97 -3.63 -26.99
N THR A 75 -16.83 -3.04 -25.81
CA THR A 75 -16.85 -1.58 -25.60
C THR A 75 -15.47 -0.94 -25.70
N GLY A 76 -14.40 -1.72 -25.88
CA GLY A 76 -13.02 -1.21 -25.95
C GLY A 76 -12.42 -0.86 -24.58
N LEU A 77 -13.06 -1.25 -23.47
CA LEU A 77 -12.57 -0.96 -22.10
C LEU A 77 -11.23 -1.64 -21.82
N ASP A 78 -10.95 -2.77 -22.47
CA ASP A 78 -9.66 -3.46 -22.41
C ASP A 78 -8.50 -2.67 -23.05
N LYS A 79 -8.80 -1.59 -23.76
CA LYS A 79 -7.86 -0.66 -24.39
C LYS A 79 -7.79 0.69 -23.66
N ASP A 80 -8.58 0.85 -22.62
CA ASP A 80 -8.57 2.06 -21.80
C ASP A 80 -7.23 2.19 -21.07
N PRO A 81 -6.56 3.38 -21.11
CA PRO A 81 -5.25 3.58 -20.50
C PRO A 81 -5.21 3.26 -19.00
N GLU A 82 -6.27 3.58 -18.26
CA GLU A 82 -6.32 3.27 -16.81
C GLU A 82 -6.43 1.76 -16.56
N VAL A 83 -7.16 1.04 -17.44
CA VAL A 83 -7.29 -0.42 -17.34
C VAL A 83 -5.95 -1.08 -17.68
N ILE A 84 -5.28 -0.60 -18.74
CA ILE A 84 -3.94 -1.09 -19.12
C ILE A 84 -2.94 -0.87 -17.98
N ALA A 85 -2.88 0.33 -17.42
CA ALA A 85 -1.98 0.63 -16.29
C ALA A 85 -2.21 -0.32 -15.10
N LYS A 86 -3.47 -0.59 -14.74
CA LYS A 86 -3.80 -1.57 -13.68
C LYS A 86 -3.36 -3.00 -14.03
N GLN A 87 -3.44 -3.39 -15.30
CA GLN A 87 -2.94 -4.72 -15.73
C GLN A 87 -1.41 -4.80 -15.66
N GLU A 88 -0.71 -3.73 -16.03
CA GLU A 88 0.75 -3.63 -15.90
C GLU A 88 1.20 -3.70 -14.43
N ASP A 89 0.49 -3.02 -13.51
CA ASP A 89 0.73 -3.14 -12.08
C ASP A 89 0.57 -4.58 -11.56
N ILE A 90 -0.48 -5.29 -12.03
CA ILE A 90 -0.67 -6.70 -11.66
C ILE A 90 0.48 -7.56 -12.18
N LEU A 91 0.92 -7.37 -13.43
CA LEU A 91 2.06 -8.09 -14.01
C LEU A 91 3.35 -7.80 -13.24
N PHE A 92 3.61 -6.54 -12.93
CA PHE A 92 4.76 -6.09 -12.15
C PHE A 92 4.85 -6.80 -10.80
N HIS A 93 3.77 -6.75 -10.01
CA HIS A 93 3.75 -7.38 -8.69
C HIS A 93 3.77 -8.91 -8.75
N ALA A 94 3.10 -9.52 -9.73
CA ALA A 94 3.10 -10.95 -9.92
C ALA A 94 4.49 -11.48 -10.30
N GLN A 95 5.24 -10.75 -11.15
CA GLN A 95 6.59 -11.15 -11.55
C GLN A 95 7.56 -11.08 -10.37
N ILE A 96 7.56 -9.99 -9.60
CA ILE A 96 8.39 -9.86 -8.39
C ILE A 96 8.10 -11.00 -7.42
N SER A 97 6.80 -11.26 -7.16
CA SER A 97 6.38 -12.31 -6.23
C SER A 97 6.85 -13.69 -6.68
N LYS A 98 6.81 -13.97 -7.99
CA LYS A 98 7.23 -15.24 -8.57
C LYS A 98 8.75 -15.41 -8.49
N ASP A 99 9.51 -14.39 -8.88
CA ASP A 99 10.97 -14.47 -8.96
C ASP A 99 11.62 -14.50 -7.58
N LEU A 100 11.03 -13.82 -6.59
CA LEU A 100 11.55 -13.73 -5.22
C LEU A 100 10.84 -14.67 -4.23
N GLU A 101 9.92 -15.54 -4.67
CA GLU A 101 9.15 -16.42 -3.77
C GLU A 101 10.05 -17.22 -2.82
N ASN A 102 11.12 -17.83 -3.37
CA ASN A 102 12.04 -18.65 -2.59
C ASN A 102 12.89 -17.81 -1.63
N GLU A 103 13.25 -16.60 -2.01
CA GLU A 103 14.02 -15.68 -1.14
C GLU A 103 13.14 -15.15 0.00
N PHE A 104 11.90 -14.79 -0.29
CA PHE A 104 10.94 -14.36 0.74
C PHE A 104 10.67 -15.45 1.78
N LYS A 105 10.58 -16.71 1.36
CA LYS A 105 10.40 -17.86 2.28
C LYS A 105 11.60 -18.08 3.23
N LYS A 106 12.78 -17.58 2.89
CA LYS A 106 13.99 -17.68 3.72
C LYS A 106 14.09 -16.56 4.76
N ILE A 107 13.25 -15.51 4.66
CA ILE A 107 13.27 -14.42 5.62
C ILE A 107 12.82 -14.92 6.98
N VAL A 108 13.75 -14.97 7.92
CA VAL A 108 13.48 -15.28 9.33
C VAL A 108 13.76 -14.04 10.17
N VAL A 109 12.89 -13.77 11.13
CA VAL A 109 13.06 -12.68 12.10
C VAL A 109 12.99 -13.26 13.51
N SER A 110 14.13 -13.25 14.19
CA SER A 110 14.27 -13.70 15.57
C SER A 110 13.90 -12.60 16.58
N ASP A 111 13.71 -12.96 17.84
CA ASP A 111 13.55 -11.99 18.93
C ASP A 111 14.82 -11.14 19.16
N ALA A 112 15.99 -11.70 18.85
CA ALA A 112 17.26 -10.96 18.88
C ALA A 112 17.30 -9.87 17.78
N ASP A 113 16.77 -10.15 16.59
CA ASP A 113 16.62 -9.13 15.53
C ASP A 113 15.69 -8.01 16.00
N VAL A 114 14.59 -8.36 16.65
CA VAL A 114 13.63 -7.36 17.18
C VAL A 114 14.33 -6.49 18.22
N LYS A 115 15.09 -7.06 19.15
CA LYS A 115 15.83 -6.30 20.16
C LYS A 115 16.84 -5.35 19.53
N LYS A 116 17.66 -5.86 18.59
CA LYS A 116 18.67 -5.06 17.87
C LYS A 116 18.03 -3.90 17.10
N TYR A 117 16.94 -4.16 16.38
CA TYR A 117 16.22 -3.13 15.64
C TYR A 117 15.65 -2.07 16.59
N TYR A 118 15.00 -2.52 17.68
CA TYR A 118 14.35 -1.63 18.64
C TYR A 118 15.35 -0.73 19.38
N ASP A 119 16.54 -1.21 19.69
CA ASP A 119 17.57 -0.41 20.36
C ASP A 119 17.94 0.86 19.56
N SER A 120 17.86 0.77 18.22
CA SER A 120 18.13 1.90 17.32
C SER A 120 16.86 2.62 16.83
N ASN A 121 15.68 2.01 17.00
CA ASN A 121 14.41 2.45 16.41
C ASN A 121 13.28 2.40 17.44
N LYS A 122 13.44 3.16 18.53
CA LYS A 122 12.51 3.18 19.65
C LYS A 122 11.16 3.78 19.29
N GLU A 123 10.14 3.36 20.00
CA GLU A 123 8.78 3.88 19.91
C GLU A 123 8.64 5.07 20.86
N TYR A 124 8.22 6.21 20.30
CA TYR A 124 8.06 7.45 21.05
C TYR A 124 6.58 7.82 21.20
N ARG A 125 6.18 8.26 22.41
CA ARG A 125 4.97 9.04 22.60
C ARG A 125 5.32 10.50 22.42
N THR A 126 4.66 11.17 21.50
CA THR A 126 4.94 12.56 21.17
C THR A 126 3.66 13.37 21.10
N ALA A 127 3.76 14.66 21.40
CA ALA A 127 2.76 15.64 21.02
C ALA A 127 3.35 16.61 20.00
N HIS A 128 2.51 17.16 19.11
CA HIS A 128 2.99 18.12 18.13
C HIS A 128 2.05 19.28 17.85
N ILE A 129 2.64 20.40 17.46
CA ILE A 129 1.97 21.56 16.88
C ILE A 129 2.37 21.60 15.42
N LEU A 130 1.40 21.48 14.51
CA LEU A 130 1.64 21.48 13.06
C LEU A 130 1.07 22.77 12.43
N TYR A 131 1.91 23.47 11.70
CA TYR A 131 1.53 24.45 10.69
C TYR A 131 1.56 23.76 9.32
N ARG A 132 0.36 23.42 8.83
CA ARG A 132 0.19 22.61 7.62
C ARG A 132 0.58 23.39 6.36
N LEU A 133 1.18 22.69 5.41
CA LEU A 133 1.40 23.17 4.05
C LEU A 133 0.72 22.22 3.06
N ARG A 134 0.26 22.74 1.94
CA ARG A 134 -0.22 21.96 0.81
C ARG A 134 0.94 21.22 0.11
N ALA A 135 0.62 20.30 -0.80
CA ALA A 135 1.65 19.49 -1.48
C ALA A 135 2.66 20.35 -2.26
N GLU A 136 2.20 21.41 -2.91
CA GLU A 136 3.03 22.37 -3.66
C GLU A 136 2.88 23.78 -3.07
N PRO A 137 3.56 24.09 -1.96
CA PRO A 137 3.42 25.37 -1.30
C PRO A 137 4.25 26.43 -2.01
N THR A 138 3.72 27.65 -2.07
CA THR A 138 4.50 28.81 -2.52
C THR A 138 5.57 29.19 -1.49
N PRO A 139 6.66 29.89 -1.92
CA PRO A 139 7.68 30.41 -0.99
C PRO A 139 7.09 31.30 0.12
N VAL A 140 6.03 32.04 -0.17
CA VAL A 140 5.34 32.90 0.81
C VAL A 140 4.64 32.06 1.89
N GLU A 141 3.92 31.00 1.50
CA GLU A 141 3.28 30.06 2.43
C GLU A 141 4.31 29.36 3.33
N VAL A 142 5.41 28.90 2.72
CA VAL A 142 6.50 28.26 3.48
C VAL A 142 7.10 29.20 4.51
N LYS A 143 7.40 30.45 4.13
CA LYS A 143 7.93 31.48 5.03
C LYS A 143 6.96 31.83 6.15
N ALA A 144 5.67 31.95 5.84
CA ALA A 144 4.64 32.25 6.83
C ALA A 144 4.49 31.12 7.87
N ALA A 145 4.39 29.85 7.43
CA ALA A 145 4.31 28.70 8.32
C ALA A 145 5.56 28.56 9.20
N TYR A 146 6.74 28.77 8.63
CA TYR A 146 7.99 28.76 9.40
C TYR A 146 8.00 29.86 10.46
N SER A 147 7.68 31.11 10.09
CA SER A 147 7.68 32.24 11.03
C SER A 147 6.69 32.04 12.18
N GLN A 148 5.49 31.48 11.89
CA GLN A 148 4.50 31.15 12.90
C GLN A 148 5.02 30.05 13.84
N SER A 149 5.64 29.00 13.30
CA SER A 149 6.21 27.92 14.12
C SER A 149 7.35 28.42 15.02
N VAL A 150 8.23 29.28 14.53
CA VAL A 150 9.29 29.91 15.32
C VAL A 150 8.72 30.76 16.45
N ALA A 151 7.67 31.54 16.19
CA ALA A 151 7.04 32.39 17.21
C ALA A 151 6.43 31.54 18.36
N ILE A 152 5.82 30.40 18.05
CA ILE A 152 5.31 29.48 19.07
C ILE A 152 6.44 28.77 19.80
N TYR A 153 7.47 28.33 19.09
CA TYR A 153 8.65 27.69 19.70
C TYR A 153 9.31 28.63 20.72
N SER A 154 9.51 29.91 20.39
CA SER A 154 10.12 30.89 21.30
C SER A 154 9.28 31.16 22.56
N GLN A 155 7.95 30.95 22.49
CA GLN A 155 7.10 31.00 23.69
C GLN A 155 7.27 29.73 24.54
N LEU A 156 7.37 28.57 23.87
CA LEU A 156 7.58 27.26 24.55
C LEU A 156 8.96 27.12 25.16
N GLU A 157 9.99 27.80 24.64
CA GLU A 157 11.30 27.86 25.28
C GLU A 157 11.25 28.51 26.66
N LYS A 158 10.32 29.48 26.86
CA LYS A 158 10.14 30.18 28.14
C LYS A 158 9.16 29.43 29.05
N ASN A 159 8.13 28.81 28.50
CA ASN A 159 7.05 28.15 29.23
C ASN A 159 6.71 26.80 28.59
N PRO A 160 7.56 25.76 28.74
CA PRO A 160 7.39 24.44 28.10
C PRO A 160 6.14 23.68 28.57
N GLU A 161 5.56 24.05 29.72
CA GLU A 161 4.32 23.50 30.26
C GLU A 161 3.08 23.92 29.47
N ASP A 162 3.12 25.05 28.78
CA ASP A 162 2.01 25.53 27.93
C ASP A 162 1.85 24.75 26.61
N PHE A 163 2.68 23.70 26.37
CA PHE A 163 2.68 22.99 25.08
C PHE A 163 1.28 22.50 24.67
N ALA A 164 0.57 21.82 25.56
CA ALA A 164 -0.77 21.28 25.26
C ALA A 164 -1.77 22.41 24.93
N LYS A 165 -1.74 23.51 25.70
CA LYS A 165 -2.57 24.68 25.47
C LYS A 165 -2.28 25.33 24.12
N MET A 166 -1.01 25.42 23.74
CA MET A 166 -0.62 25.96 22.44
C MET A 166 -0.97 25.01 21.30
N ALA A 167 -0.83 23.69 21.51
CA ALA A 167 -1.27 22.69 20.55
C ALA A 167 -2.78 22.79 20.29
N ASN A 168 -3.59 22.88 21.35
CA ASN A 168 -5.05 23.05 21.23
C ASN A 168 -5.42 24.31 20.45
N LYS A 169 -4.67 25.38 20.61
CA LYS A 169 -4.99 26.69 20.00
C LYS A 169 -4.47 26.83 18.58
N TYR A 170 -3.29 26.31 18.27
CA TYR A 170 -2.57 26.64 17.04
C TYR A 170 -2.31 25.45 16.12
N SER A 171 -2.38 24.20 16.62
CA SER A 171 -2.07 23.04 15.81
C SER A 171 -3.18 22.77 14.79
N GLN A 172 -2.78 22.52 13.55
CA GLN A 172 -3.67 22.21 12.42
C GLN A 172 -3.80 20.69 12.20
N THR A 173 -3.90 19.93 13.29
CA THR A 173 -4.05 18.46 13.28
C THR A 173 -5.32 18.02 13.97
N SER A 174 -5.77 16.79 13.70
CA SER A 174 -6.87 16.17 14.44
C SER A 174 -6.54 15.90 15.92
N ALA A 175 -5.26 15.85 16.27
CA ALA A 175 -4.80 15.69 17.65
C ALA A 175 -4.78 17.02 18.45
N ALA A 176 -5.02 18.16 17.80
CA ALA A 176 -5.03 19.46 18.48
C ALA A 176 -5.90 19.47 19.76
N PRO A 177 -7.17 18.97 19.76
CA PRO A 177 -8.03 19.01 20.96
C PRO A 177 -7.50 18.23 22.16
N VAL A 178 -6.55 17.30 21.96
CA VAL A 178 -5.92 16.51 23.02
C VAL A 178 -4.47 16.94 23.27
N GLY A 179 -4.16 18.22 23.07
CA GLY A 179 -2.83 18.80 23.29
C GLY A 179 -1.79 18.37 22.27
N GLY A 180 -2.23 17.87 21.10
CA GLY A 180 -1.35 17.39 20.04
C GLY A 180 -0.79 15.99 20.26
N ASP A 181 -1.22 15.26 21.30
CA ASP A 181 -0.71 13.92 21.65
C ASP A 181 -1.11 12.87 20.60
N LEU A 182 -0.11 12.18 20.06
CA LEU A 182 -0.27 11.12 19.05
C LEU A 182 -0.27 9.71 19.67
N GLY A 183 -0.07 9.60 21.00
CA GLY A 183 0.22 8.32 21.63
C GLY A 183 1.60 7.78 21.23
N PHE A 184 1.89 6.53 21.63
CA PHE A 184 3.11 5.85 21.20
C PHE A 184 3.02 5.47 19.72
N GLN A 185 4.06 5.85 18.97
CA GLN A 185 4.15 5.54 17.53
C GLN A 185 5.50 4.89 17.22
N PRO A 186 5.51 3.79 16.45
CA PRO A 186 6.74 3.22 15.91
C PRO A 186 7.31 4.16 14.82
N PRO A 187 8.63 4.04 14.51
CA PRO A 187 9.29 4.88 13.50
C PRO A 187 8.57 4.92 12.15
N THR A 188 8.02 3.78 11.74
CA THR A 188 7.34 3.60 10.44
C THR A 188 6.01 4.35 10.29
N ARG A 189 5.49 4.92 11.38
CA ARG A 189 4.27 5.76 11.38
C ARG A 189 4.54 7.25 11.46
N LEU A 190 5.80 7.63 11.56
CA LEU A 190 6.24 9.03 11.63
C LEU A 190 7.00 9.38 10.35
N ALA A 191 6.91 10.64 9.91
CA ALA A 191 7.77 11.12 8.83
C ALA A 191 9.25 10.99 9.27
N PRO A 192 10.19 10.66 8.36
CA PRO A 192 11.60 10.50 8.71
C PRO A 192 12.16 11.69 9.48
N GLU A 193 11.92 12.90 8.99
CA GLU A 193 12.41 14.14 9.63
C GLU A 193 11.81 14.37 11.02
N TYR A 194 10.55 13.94 11.21
CA TYR A 194 9.88 13.99 12.50
C TYR A 194 10.53 13.03 13.48
N TYR A 195 10.73 11.77 13.05
CA TYR A 195 11.34 10.74 13.88
C TYR A 195 12.79 11.08 14.25
N ASP A 196 13.58 11.53 13.28
CA ASP A 196 14.98 11.91 13.48
C ASP A 196 15.11 13.06 14.50
N ALA A 197 14.17 13.99 14.50
CA ALA A 197 14.16 15.12 15.43
C ALA A 197 13.86 14.71 16.89
N VAL A 198 13.24 13.55 17.14
CA VAL A 198 12.93 13.07 18.50
C VAL A 198 13.82 11.90 18.93
N LYS A 199 14.50 11.27 17.98
CA LYS A 199 15.35 10.11 18.23
C LYS A 199 16.48 10.46 19.22
N GLY A 200 16.62 9.63 20.25
CA GLY A 200 17.63 9.83 21.30
C GLY A 200 17.24 10.81 22.40
N HIS A 201 16.14 11.53 22.26
CA HIS A 201 15.68 12.48 23.27
C HIS A 201 14.76 11.83 24.32
N LYS A 202 14.75 12.39 25.53
CA LYS A 202 13.94 11.96 26.67
C LYS A 202 12.64 12.78 26.77
N ALA A 203 11.71 12.28 27.57
CA ALA A 203 10.49 13.01 27.92
C ALA A 203 10.80 14.43 28.42
N GLY A 204 10.00 15.40 27.96
CA GLY A 204 10.16 16.83 28.22
C GLY A 204 10.88 17.60 27.13
N PHE A 205 11.66 16.94 26.26
CA PHE A 205 12.34 17.62 25.15
C PHE A 205 11.34 18.19 24.13
N ILE A 206 11.58 19.43 23.68
CA ILE A 206 10.80 20.12 22.65
C ILE A 206 11.75 20.47 21.50
N THR A 207 11.41 20.07 20.27
CA THR A 207 12.21 20.37 19.09
C THR A 207 12.06 21.83 18.66
N LYS A 208 13.06 22.37 17.98
CA LYS A 208 12.86 23.52 17.07
C LYS A 208 11.86 23.12 15.97
N PRO A 209 11.34 24.09 15.17
CA PRO A 209 10.49 23.77 14.04
C PRO A 209 11.16 22.80 13.05
N VAL A 210 10.54 21.64 12.82
CA VAL A 210 10.97 20.57 11.94
C VAL A 210 10.13 20.59 10.67
N ARG A 211 10.76 20.62 9.50
CA ARG A 211 10.08 20.59 8.21
C ARG A 211 9.81 19.14 7.78
N SER A 212 8.56 18.82 7.43
CA SER A 212 8.20 17.60 6.73
C SER A 212 7.35 17.93 5.50
N GLN A 213 6.96 16.92 4.71
CA GLN A 213 6.03 17.13 3.59
C GLN A 213 4.70 17.77 4.03
N MET A 214 4.26 17.53 5.28
CA MET A 214 2.99 18.05 5.80
C MET A 214 3.06 19.52 6.25
N GLY A 215 4.24 20.06 6.50
CA GLY A 215 4.39 21.41 7.05
C GLY A 215 5.55 21.51 8.06
N TYR A 216 5.42 22.47 8.99
CA TYR A 216 6.37 22.66 10.09
C TYR A 216 5.77 22.12 11.39
N HIS A 217 6.53 21.29 12.09
CA HIS A 217 6.18 20.67 13.35
C HIS A 217 7.04 21.23 14.48
N ILE A 218 6.43 21.53 15.63
CA ILE A 218 7.12 21.64 16.91
C ILE A 218 6.70 20.39 17.68
N ILE A 219 7.67 19.60 18.16
CA ILE A 219 7.40 18.27 18.70
C ILE A 219 7.85 18.23 20.16
N LYS A 220 7.01 17.73 21.06
CA LYS A 220 7.35 17.43 22.45
C LYS A 220 7.39 15.93 22.64
N VAL A 221 8.51 15.43 23.15
CA VAL A 221 8.62 14.03 23.57
C VAL A 221 7.89 13.88 24.91
N LEU A 222 6.90 12.99 24.96
CA LEU A 222 6.13 12.67 26.17
C LEU A 222 6.62 11.41 26.86
N GLY A 223 7.23 10.48 26.10
CA GLY A 223 7.78 9.25 26.63
C GLY A 223 8.45 8.41 25.56
N VAL A 224 9.22 7.44 26.02
CA VAL A 224 9.87 6.40 25.21
C VAL A 224 9.39 5.07 25.77
N LYS A 225 8.92 4.16 24.91
CA LYS A 225 8.43 2.86 25.33
C LYS A 225 9.61 1.93 25.64
N GLU A 226 9.52 1.17 26.69
CA GLU A 226 10.54 0.16 27.01
C GLU A 226 10.35 -1.11 26.17
N PHE A 227 11.43 -1.88 25.99
CA PHE A 227 11.41 -3.05 25.09
C PHE A 227 10.44 -4.15 25.52
N ASP A 228 10.19 -4.31 26.79
CA ASP A 228 9.24 -5.28 27.35
C ASP A 228 7.77 -4.90 27.11
N GLN A 229 7.51 -3.64 26.76
CA GLN A 229 6.18 -3.07 26.54
C GLN A 229 5.76 -3.02 25.07
N ILE A 230 6.67 -3.35 24.13
CA ILE A 230 6.36 -3.26 22.68
C ILE A 230 5.52 -4.46 22.20
N ASP A 231 4.79 -4.26 21.11
CA ASP A 231 4.24 -5.35 20.32
C ASP A 231 5.35 -5.99 19.46
N LYS A 232 5.95 -7.07 19.95
CA LYS A 232 7.02 -7.78 19.25
C LYS A 232 6.60 -8.29 17.88
N ASN A 233 5.31 -8.64 17.68
CA ASN A 233 4.81 -9.12 16.40
C ASN A 233 4.77 -7.97 15.37
N LEU A 234 4.39 -6.77 15.79
CA LEU A 234 4.50 -5.58 14.94
C LEU A 234 5.94 -5.36 14.49
N TYR A 235 6.90 -5.44 15.41
CA TYR A 235 8.33 -5.25 15.08
C TYR A 235 8.88 -6.39 14.22
N LYS A 236 8.46 -7.63 14.43
CA LYS A 236 8.80 -8.75 13.52
C LYS A 236 8.32 -8.46 12.11
N LYS A 237 7.09 -7.95 11.98
CA LYS A 237 6.55 -7.56 10.68
C LYS A 237 7.36 -6.42 10.04
N ILE A 238 7.68 -5.36 10.77
CA ILE A 238 8.48 -4.24 10.27
C ILE A 238 9.84 -4.74 9.75
N ILE A 239 10.53 -5.59 10.51
CA ILE A 239 11.83 -6.13 10.11
C ILE A 239 11.70 -7.05 8.91
N TYR A 240 10.65 -7.87 8.86
CA TYR A 240 10.35 -8.71 7.70
C TYR A 240 10.14 -7.85 6.45
N ASP A 241 9.31 -6.82 6.55
CA ASP A 241 9.02 -5.91 5.44
C ASP A 241 10.32 -5.22 4.97
N ASN A 242 11.17 -4.72 5.88
CA ASN A 242 12.46 -4.12 5.52
C ASN A 242 13.39 -5.10 4.79
N LYS A 243 13.52 -6.35 5.27
CA LYS A 243 14.32 -7.39 4.60
C LYS A 243 13.76 -7.74 3.22
N ARG A 244 12.44 -7.78 3.08
CA ARG A 244 11.76 -7.99 1.82
C ARG A 244 12.01 -6.86 0.82
N ASP A 245 11.91 -5.61 1.28
CA ASP A 245 12.14 -4.43 0.45
C ASP A 245 13.60 -4.36 -0.03
N GLU A 246 14.58 -4.73 0.81
CA GLU A 246 15.98 -4.85 0.42
C GLU A 246 16.18 -5.91 -0.68
N LEU A 247 15.52 -7.05 -0.60
CA LEU A 247 15.55 -8.07 -1.65
C LEU A 247 14.97 -7.55 -2.96
N ILE A 248 13.85 -6.82 -2.91
CA ILE A 248 13.23 -6.20 -4.08
C ILE A 248 14.15 -5.15 -4.70
N GLU A 249 14.75 -4.29 -3.89
CA GLU A 249 15.70 -3.27 -4.35
C GLU A 249 16.90 -3.91 -5.06
N ASN A 250 17.49 -4.94 -4.48
CA ASN A 250 18.61 -5.68 -5.08
C ASN A 250 18.20 -6.41 -6.37
N TYR A 251 16.99 -6.96 -6.44
CA TYR A 251 16.43 -7.56 -7.64
C TYR A 251 16.39 -6.54 -8.78
N PHE A 252 15.84 -5.34 -8.56
CA PHE A 252 15.77 -4.29 -9.58
C PHE A 252 17.15 -3.72 -9.94
N LYS A 253 18.06 -3.57 -8.97
CA LYS A 253 19.46 -3.20 -9.26
C LYS A 253 20.12 -4.19 -10.22
N ASN A 254 19.82 -5.48 -10.09
CA ASN A 254 20.37 -6.51 -10.98
C ASN A 254 19.70 -6.48 -12.36
N LEU A 255 18.39 -6.31 -12.44
CA LEU A 255 17.70 -6.13 -13.72
C LEU A 255 18.20 -4.92 -14.49
N ALA A 256 18.46 -3.81 -13.80
CA ALA A 256 18.95 -2.58 -14.39
C ALA A 256 20.33 -2.73 -15.06
N LYS A 257 21.18 -3.65 -14.60
CA LYS A 257 22.52 -3.90 -15.22
C LYS A 257 22.45 -4.35 -16.68
N GLY A 258 21.34 -5.01 -17.08
CA GLY A 258 21.13 -5.46 -18.45
C GLY A 258 20.24 -4.54 -19.29
N ALA A 259 19.79 -3.41 -18.72
CA ALA A 259 18.84 -2.53 -19.36
C ALA A 259 19.52 -1.26 -19.96
N SER A 260 19.00 -0.77 -21.08
CA SER A 260 19.35 0.55 -21.59
C SER A 260 18.43 1.59 -20.95
N LEU A 261 19.00 2.40 -20.05
CA LEU A 261 18.24 3.40 -19.28
C LEU A 261 18.62 4.81 -19.77
N LYS A 262 17.60 5.63 -20.01
CA LYS A 262 17.74 7.08 -20.23
C LYS A 262 16.78 7.80 -19.30
N THR A 263 17.28 8.77 -18.54
CA THR A 263 16.49 9.64 -17.66
C THR A 263 16.61 11.08 -18.14
N ASN A 264 15.51 11.81 -18.22
CA ASN A 264 15.43 13.21 -18.64
C ASN A 264 14.68 14.02 -17.55
N LEU A 265 15.10 13.90 -16.29
CA LEU A 265 14.59 14.69 -15.16
C LEU A 265 15.37 15.98 -15.03
#